data_e02d1fd9c6e848edae6bb8172b0c67cc
#
_entry.id   e02d1fd9c6e848edae6bb8172b0c67cc
#
_cell.length_a   1.000
_cell.length_b   1.000
_cell.length_c   1.000
_cell.angle_alpha   90.00
_cell.angle_beta   90.00
_cell.angle_gamma   90.00
#
_symmetry.space_group_name_H-M   'P 1'
#
loop_
_entity.id
_entity.type
_entity.pdbx_description
1 polymer ?
#
loop_
_entity_poly.entity_id
_entity_poly.type
_entity_poly.pdbx_seq_one_letter_code
_entity_poly.pdbx_strand_id
1 'polypeptide(L)'
;EGYWETIQEICTKYGVLIHIDEVVCGMGRTGKWFGYQHYGVKPDMVTMAKGVASGYAAISVLATTEDLFNEFLAEPSDQLHYFRDISTFGGCAGGPAAALANMNIIERENLLENVNQMGDYLMERLNELMDKHEIIGEVRGKGLFVGAELVADRKSREPVDESVAAAIVADCLKQGVMIGRTNRSLPRYNNTLCLSPALICTRDDIDEIVTAIDVALGNVAEK
;
A
#
# COMPACT_ATOMS: atom_id res chain seq x y z
N GLU A 1 -6.55 7.94 15.29
CA GLU A 1 -8.03 8.04 15.19
C GLU A 1 -8.43 9.48 14.87
N GLY A 2 -9.55 9.68 14.14
CA GLY A 2 -10.09 11.01 13.85
C GLY A 2 -9.39 11.82 12.74
N TYR A 3 -8.33 11.28 12.12
CA TYR A 3 -7.58 12.00 11.08
C TYR A 3 -8.44 12.31 9.84
N TRP A 4 -9.10 11.29 9.30
CA TRP A 4 -9.89 11.46 8.07
C TRP A 4 -11.18 12.26 8.30
N GLU A 5 -11.83 12.08 9.44
CA GLU A 5 -12.97 12.87 9.86
C GLU A 5 -12.61 14.37 9.93
N THR A 6 -11.51 14.70 10.61
CA THR A 6 -11.01 16.07 10.72
C THR A 6 -10.65 16.66 9.35
N ILE A 7 -9.95 15.92 8.49
CA ILE A 7 -9.63 16.37 7.14
C ILE A 7 -10.90 16.65 6.34
N GLN A 8 -11.88 15.74 6.38
CA GLN A 8 -13.13 15.93 5.66
C GLN A 8 -13.92 17.14 6.14
N GLU A 9 -13.99 17.38 7.47
CA GLU A 9 -14.62 18.56 8.05
C GLU A 9 -13.94 19.85 7.58
N ILE A 10 -12.61 19.90 7.61
CA ILE A 10 -11.85 21.07 7.15
C ILE A 10 -12.09 21.32 5.66
N CYS A 11 -11.96 20.28 4.82
CA CYS A 11 -12.15 20.40 3.38
C CYS A 11 -13.57 20.89 3.04
N THR A 12 -14.59 20.31 3.68
CA THR A 12 -15.98 20.73 3.52
C THR A 12 -16.18 22.19 3.94
N LYS A 13 -15.63 22.58 5.09
CA LYS A 13 -15.75 23.95 5.61
C LYS A 13 -15.18 25.01 4.68
N TYR A 14 -14.09 24.70 4.01
CA TYR A 14 -13.36 25.66 3.17
C TYR A 14 -13.55 25.45 1.67
N GLY A 15 -14.41 24.51 1.25
CA GLY A 15 -14.63 24.19 -0.16
C GLY A 15 -13.40 23.64 -0.86
N VAL A 16 -12.58 22.85 -0.15
CA VAL A 16 -11.36 22.22 -0.67
C VAL A 16 -11.69 20.81 -1.13
N LEU A 17 -11.28 20.46 -2.35
CA LEU A 17 -11.44 19.11 -2.90
C LEU A 17 -10.50 18.11 -2.21
N ILE A 18 -11.00 16.90 -1.99
CA ILE A 18 -10.22 15.78 -1.43
C ILE A 18 -9.79 14.87 -2.58
N HIS A 19 -8.48 14.79 -2.80
CA HIS A 19 -7.88 13.86 -3.75
C HIS A 19 -7.09 12.80 -3.00
N ILE A 20 -7.46 11.52 -3.15
CA ILE A 20 -6.80 10.39 -2.49
C ILE A 20 -5.93 9.64 -3.49
N ASP A 21 -4.68 9.40 -3.09
CA ASP A 21 -3.74 8.55 -3.81
C ASP A 21 -3.90 7.08 -3.37
N GLU A 22 -4.57 6.29 -4.21
CA GLU A 22 -4.78 4.85 -4.05
C GLU A 22 -3.83 4.00 -4.90
N VAL A 23 -2.73 4.59 -5.34
CA VAL A 23 -1.74 3.90 -6.20
C VAL A 23 -1.16 2.65 -5.53
N VAL A 24 -1.04 2.63 -4.21
CA VAL A 24 -0.55 1.45 -3.45
C VAL A 24 -1.69 0.73 -2.73
N CYS A 25 -2.59 1.45 -2.08
CA CYS A 25 -3.63 0.87 -1.23
C CYS A 25 -4.83 0.33 -2.00
N GLY A 26 -5.02 0.77 -3.25
CA GLY A 26 -6.12 0.32 -4.11
C GLY A 26 -6.00 -1.12 -4.60
N MET A 27 -7.04 -1.57 -5.26
CA MET A 27 -7.14 -2.91 -5.87
C MET A 27 -6.95 -4.06 -4.87
N GLY A 28 -7.57 -3.94 -3.71
CA GLY A 28 -7.66 -5.03 -2.74
C GLY A 28 -6.53 -5.12 -1.74
N ARG A 29 -5.45 -4.35 -1.86
CA ARG A 29 -4.24 -4.44 -1.02
C ARG A 29 -4.51 -4.42 0.48
N THR A 30 -5.52 -3.66 0.91
CA THR A 30 -5.87 -3.48 2.33
C THR A 30 -7.09 -4.29 2.78
N GLY A 31 -7.60 -5.22 1.94
CA GLY A 31 -8.80 -6.03 2.23
C GLY A 31 -10.13 -5.36 1.85
N LYS A 32 -10.07 -4.15 1.28
CA LYS A 32 -11.19 -3.50 0.57
C LYS A 32 -10.70 -3.08 -0.81
N TRP A 33 -11.62 -2.76 -1.73
CA TRP A 33 -11.24 -2.27 -3.06
C TRP A 33 -10.28 -1.08 -2.97
N PHE A 34 -10.53 -0.15 -2.03
CA PHE A 34 -9.72 1.04 -1.81
C PHE A 34 -9.47 1.26 -0.31
N GLY A 35 -8.29 1.76 0.02
CA GLY A 35 -7.87 2.00 1.40
C GLY A 35 -8.74 3.03 2.11
N TYR A 36 -9.18 4.09 1.43
CA TYR A 36 -10.04 5.12 2.02
C TYR A 36 -11.39 4.58 2.52
N GLN A 37 -11.87 3.44 1.98
CA GLN A 37 -13.13 2.82 2.40
C GLN A 37 -13.11 2.32 3.85
N HIS A 38 -11.93 2.16 4.45
CA HIS A 38 -11.81 1.81 5.87
C HIS A 38 -12.22 2.95 6.81
N TYR A 39 -12.19 4.18 6.32
CA TYR A 39 -12.33 5.39 7.12
C TYR A 39 -13.60 6.17 6.80
N GLY A 40 -14.41 5.70 5.87
CA GLY A 40 -15.67 6.35 5.50
C GLY A 40 -15.52 7.72 4.82
N VAL A 41 -14.29 8.12 4.45
CA VAL A 41 -14.02 9.37 3.75
C VAL A 41 -14.61 9.33 2.33
N LYS A 42 -15.11 10.46 1.86
CA LYS A 42 -15.67 10.61 0.51
C LYS A 42 -14.77 11.51 -0.32
N PRO A 43 -13.88 10.96 -1.14
CA PRO A 43 -13.01 11.76 -2.00
C PRO A 43 -13.78 12.32 -3.21
N ASP A 44 -13.34 13.47 -3.69
CA ASP A 44 -13.77 14.05 -4.96
C ASP A 44 -13.00 13.44 -6.13
N MET A 45 -11.75 13.04 -5.88
CA MET A 45 -10.87 12.40 -6.86
C MET A 45 -10.08 11.25 -6.23
N VAL A 46 -9.80 10.22 -7.04
CA VAL A 46 -8.96 9.08 -6.65
C VAL A 46 -8.01 8.73 -7.78
N THR A 47 -6.70 8.71 -7.48
CA THR A 47 -5.68 8.25 -8.42
C THR A 47 -5.32 6.80 -8.13
N MET A 48 -5.26 5.98 -9.19
CA MET A 48 -4.93 4.55 -9.13
C MET A 48 -3.88 4.19 -10.17
N ALA A 49 -3.04 3.20 -9.87
CA ALA A 49 -2.08 2.61 -10.80
C ALA A 49 -1.67 1.21 -10.31
N LYS A 50 -0.46 0.75 -10.60
CA LYS A 50 0.15 -0.51 -10.10
C LYS A 50 -0.82 -1.69 -10.10
N GLY A 51 -1.50 -1.93 -8.98
CA GLY A 51 -2.45 -3.01 -8.78
C GLY A 51 -3.63 -3.02 -9.75
N VAL A 52 -3.91 -1.92 -10.45
CA VAL A 52 -5.03 -1.85 -11.42
C VAL A 52 -4.92 -2.93 -12.49
N ALA A 53 -3.75 -3.12 -13.09
CA ALA A 53 -3.50 -4.17 -14.08
C ALA A 53 -2.48 -5.22 -13.59
N SER A 54 -2.22 -5.30 -12.28
CA SER A 54 -1.36 -6.31 -11.65
C SER A 54 0.04 -6.47 -12.31
N GLY A 55 0.60 -5.38 -12.87
CA GLY A 55 1.90 -5.38 -13.55
C GLY A 55 1.89 -5.88 -15.00
N TYR A 56 0.77 -6.39 -15.52
CA TYR A 56 0.67 -6.91 -16.89
C TYR A 56 0.59 -5.81 -17.95
N ALA A 57 0.13 -4.62 -17.58
CA ALA A 57 0.10 -3.47 -18.48
C ALA A 57 0.37 -2.16 -17.72
N ALA A 58 1.01 -1.22 -18.39
CA ALA A 58 1.16 0.13 -17.86
C ALA A 58 -0.19 0.87 -17.98
N ILE A 59 -0.75 1.25 -16.85
CA ILE A 59 -2.00 2.01 -16.76
C ILE A 59 -2.01 2.85 -15.48
N SER A 60 -2.57 4.05 -15.59
CA SER A 60 -3.02 4.84 -14.45
C SER A 60 -4.44 5.30 -14.69
N VAL A 61 -5.17 5.54 -13.62
CA VAL A 61 -6.57 5.94 -13.67
C VAL A 61 -6.76 7.10 -12.70
N LEU A 62 -7.44 8.15 -13.17
CA LEU A 62 -8.02 9.18 -12.32
C LEU A 62 -9.54 9.02 -12.39
N ALA A 63 -10.14 8.71 -11.25
CA ALA A 63 -11.58 8.71 -11.08
C ALA A 63 -12.02 10.00 -10.38
N THR A 64 -13.17 10.54 -10.78
CA THR A 64 -13.74 11.75 -10.18
C THR A 64 -15.25 11.64 -10.09
N THR A 65 -15.89 12.56 -9.36
CA THR A 65 -17.34 12.68 -9.29
C THR A 65 -17.91 13.27 -10.57
N GLU A 66 -19.19 12.97 -10.84
CA GLU A 66 -19.90 13.55 -11.98
C GLU A 66 -20.00 15.08 -11.88
N ASP A 67 -20.21 15.60 -10.68
CA ASP A 67 -20.27 17.05 -10.45
C ASP A 67 -18.96 17.75 -10.86
N LEU A 68 -17.82 17.19 -10.46
CA LEU A 68 -16.52 17.73 -10.84
C LEU A 68 -16.25 17.58 -12.34
N PHE A 69 -16.68 16.47 -12.95
CA PHE A 69 -16.58 16.28 -14.40
C PHE A 69 -17.41 17.34 -15.16
N ASN A 70 -18.60 17.65 -14.69
CA ASN A 70 -19.50 18.62 -15.32
C ASN A 70 -18.92 20.05 -15.34
N GLU A 71 -18.04 20.40 -14.41
CA GLU A 71 -17.34 21.69 -14.42
C GLU A 71 -16.45 21.90 -15.65
N PHE A 72 -16.10 20.81 -16.36
CA PHE A 72 -15.32 20.86 -17.60
C PHE A 72 -16.20 20.82 -18.87
N LEU A 73 -17.52 20.74 -18.73
CA LEU A 73 -18.46 20.74 -19.86
C LEU A 73 -18.92 22.18 -20.16
N ALA A 74 -18.08 22.96 -20.82
CA ALA A 74 -18.38 24.31 -21.21
C ALA A 74 -18.82 24.40 -22.69
N GLU A 75 -19.37 25.55 -23.07
CA GLU A 75 -19.66 25.85 -24.48
C GLU A 75 -18.39 25.76 -25.32
N PRO A 76 -18.44 25.24 -26.56
CA PRO A 76 -17.29 25.06 -27.42
C PRO A 76 -16.47 26.36 -27.72
N SER A 77 -17.09 27.51 -27.50
CA SER A 77 -16.43 28.81 -27.63
C SER A 77 -15.56 29.20 -26.43
N ASP A 78 -15.76 28.56 -25.29
CA ASP A 78 -14.96 28.80 -24.06
C ASP A 78 -13.73 27.90 -24.05
N GLN A 79 -12.60 28.43 -24.48
CA GLN A 79 -11.35 27.69 -24.64
C GLN A 79 -10.67 27.34 -23.30
N LEU A 80 -11.15 27.82 -22.16
CA LEU A 80 -10.53 27.63 -20.87
C LEU A 80 -11.25 26.59 -19.99
N HIS A 81 -12.47 26.22 -20.32
CA HIS A 81 -13.34 25.35 -19.53
C HIS A 81 -13.50 23.95 -20.12
N TYR A 82 -12.43 23.33 -20.57
CA TYR A 82 -12.49 21.93 -20.98
C TYR A 82 -11.30 21.13 -20.47
N PHE A 83 -11.54 19.86 -20.18
CA PHE A 83 -10.48 18.93 -19.82
C PHE A 83 -9.62 18.61 -21.06
N ARG A 84 -8.31 18.77 -20.91
CA ARG A 84 -7.36 18.44 -21.96
C ARG A 84 -6.36 17.40 -21.47
N ASP A 85 -6.46 16.20 -22.01
CA ASP A 85 -5.45 15.15 -21.90
C ASP A 85 -4.86 14.86 -23.27
N ILE A 86 -3.53 15.00 -23.39
CA ILE A 86 -2.78 14.78 -24.63
C ILE A 86 -1.75 13.67 -24.48
N SER A 87 -1.97 12.74 -23.52
CA SER A 87 -1.11 11.57 -23.32
C SER A 87 -1.07 10.72 -24.59
N THR A 88 0.12 10.46 -25.13
CA THR A 88 0.33 9.69 -26.37
C THR A 88 -0.30 8.29 -26.29
N PHE A 89 -0.22 7.64 -25.14
CA PHE A 89 -0.81 6.32 -24.89
C PHE A 89 -2.22 6.37 -24.28
N GLY A 90 -2.81 7.55 -24.17
CA GLY A 90 -4.21 7.69 -23.78
C GLY A 90 -5.13 6.97 -24.78
N GLY A 91 -6.09 6.19 -24.30
CA GLY A 91 -7.01 5.42 -25.13
C GLY A 91 -6.47 4.09 -25.68
N CYS A 92 -5.24 3.67 -25.35
CA CYS A 92 -4.75 2.32 -25.67
C CYS A 92 -5.60 1.26 -24.95
N ALA A 93 -6.22 0.35 -25.71
CA ALA A 93 -7.18 -0.63 -25.17
C ALA A 93 -6.55 -1.72 -24.30
N GLY A 94 -5.26 -2.01 -24.45
CA GLY A 94 -4.57 -3.10 -23.74
C GLY A 94 -4.55 -2.90 -22.23
N GLY A 95 -4.29 -1.68 -21.74
CA GLY A 95 -4.29 -1.35 -20.32
C GLY A 95 -5.66 -1.56 -19.65
N PRO A 96 -6.76 -0.95 -20.16
CA PRO A 96 -8.11 -1.19 -19.65
C PRO A 96 -8.54 -2.66 -19.71
N ALA A 97 -8.20 -3.40 -20.76
CA ALA A 97 -8.52 -4.82 -20.86
C ALA A 97 -7.83 -5.65 -19.76
N ALA A 98 -6.54 -5.39 -19.50
CA ALA A 98 -5.81 -6.03 -18.41
C ALA A 98 -6.38 -5.64 -17.03
N ALA A 99 -6.78 -4.39 -16.85
CA ALA A 99 -7.43 -3.91 -15.62
C ALA A 99 -8.76 -4.63 -15.36
N LEU A 100 -9.62 -4.75 -16.35
CA LEU A 100 -10.89 -5.47 -16.24
C LEU A 100 -10.68 -6.95 -15.92
N ALA A 101 -9.73 -7.60 -16.59
CA ALA A 101 -9.39 -8.99 -16.30
C ALA A 101 -8.92 -9.17 -14.86
N ASN A 102 -8.07 -8.27 -14.36
CA ASN A 102 -7.60 -8.30 -12.97
C ASN A 102 -8.74 -8.08 -11.95
N MET A 103 -9.61 -7.12 -12.18
CA MET A 103 -10.77 -6.89 -11.30
C MET A 103 -11.68 -8.13 -11.25
N ASN A 104 -11.95 -8.75 -12.39
CA ASN A 104 -12.76 -9.97 -12.47
C ASN A 104 -12.10 -11.15 -11.70
N ILE A 105 -10.77 -11.25 -11.69
CA ILE A 105 -10.04 -12.25 -10.90
C ILE A 105 -10.22 -11.97 -9.41
N ILE A 106 -10.02 -10.72 -8.97
CA ILE A 106 -10.17 -10.32 -7.58
C ILE A 106 -11.57 -10.69 -7.05
N GLU A 107 -12.62 -10.42 -7.83
CA GLU A 107 -14.00 -10.77 -7.47
C GLU A 107 -14.24 -12.28 -7.51
N ARG A 108 -13.93 -12.94 -8.62
CA ARG A 108 -14.21 -14.37 -8.84
C ARG A 108 -13.51 -15.25 -7.80
N GLU A 109 -12.31 -14.89 -7.39
CA GLU A 109 -11.50 -15.66 -6.45
C GLU A 109 -11.64 -15.16 -5.01
N ASN A 110 -12.55 -14.20 -4.78
CA ASN A 110 -12.82 -13.62 -3.45
C ASN A 110 -11.54 -13.13 -2.74
N LEU A 111 -10.65 -12.47 -3.49
CA LEU A 111 -9.32 -12.11 -2.98
C LEU A 111 -9.36 -11.05 -1.87
N LEU A 112 -10.40 -10.23 -1.79
CA LEU A 112 -10.53 -9.26 -0.68
C LEU A 112 -10.65 -9.98 0.66
N GLU A 113 -11.39 -11.08 0.71
CA GLU A 113 -11.51 -11.91 1.91
C GLU A 113 -10.18 -12.61 2.24
N ASN A 114 -9.50 -13.17 1.22
CA ASN A 114 -8.17 -13.75 1.40
C ASN A 114 -7.18 -12.74 1.98
N VAL A 115 -7.19 -11.48 1.48
CA VAL A 115 -6.33 -10.41 1.97
C VAL A 115 -6.62 -10.08 3.44
N ASN A 116 -7.88 -10.08 3.88
CA ASN A 116 -8.22 -9.88 5.27
C ASN A 116 -7.68 -11.02 6.13
N GLN A 117 -7.98 -12.27 5.78
CA GLN A 117 -7.55 -13.45 6.55
C GLN A 117 -6.02 -13.58 6.62
N MET A 118 -5.35 -13.43 5.48
CA MET A 118 -3.88 -13.53 5.41
C MET A 118 -3.19 -12.31 6.03
N GLY A 119 -3.82 -11.13 5.96
CA GLY A 119 -3.34 -9.93 6.63
C GLY A 119 -3.38 -10.06 8.15
N ASP A 120 -4.49 -10.54 8.70
CA ASP A 120 -4.64 -10.79 10.13
C ASP A 120 -3.61 -11.85 10.59
N TYR A 121 -3.44 -12.92 9.82
CA TYR A 121 -2.44 -13.94 10.11
C TYR A 121 -1.01 -13.41 10.06
N LEU A 122 -0.66 -12.62 9.05
CA LEU A 122 0.67 -11.98 8.95
C LEU A 122 0.94 -11.06 10.15
N MET A 123 -0.06 -10.26 10.55
CA MET A 123 0.04 -9.39 11.72
C MET A 123 0.26 -10.19 13.02
N GLU A 124 -0.47 -11.29 13.22
CA GLU A 124 -0.30 -12.21 14.35
C GLU A 124 1.14 -12.73 14.41
N ARG A 125 1.63 -13.31 13.30
CA ARG A 125 2.97 -13.90 13.21
C ARG A 125 4.08 -12.86 13.39
N LEU A 126 3.93 -11.64 12.89
CA LEU A 126 4.92 -10.58 13.11
C LEU A 126 4.90 -10.05 14.55
N ASN A 127 3.76 -10.05 15.21
CA ASN A 127 3.71 -9.74 16.66
C ASN A 127 4.40 -10.81 17.50
N GLU A 128 4.30 -12.10 17.14
CA GLU A 128 5.10 -13.16 17.79
C GLU A 128 6.61 -12.90 17.61
N LEU A 129 7.05 -12.45 16.43
CA LEU A 129 8.44 -12.05 16.22
C LEU A 129 8.81 -10.81 17.05
N MET A 130 7.92 -9.85 17.20
CA MET A 130 8.12 -8.69 18.05
C MET A 130 8.31 -9.08 19.52
N ASP A 131 7.58 -10.09 19.99
CA ASP A 131 7.75 -10.61 21.37
C ASP A 131 9.11 -11.32 21.55
N LYS A 132 9.60 -11.97 20.49
CA LYS A 132 10.87 -12.70 20.49
C LYS A 132 12.10 -11.79 20.28
N HIS A 133 11.98 -10.74 19.46
CA HIS A 133 13.09 -9.88 19.04
C HIS A 133 12.88 -8.44 19.48
N GLU A 134 13.65 -7.98 20.46
CA GLU A 134 13.60 -6.62 21.00
C GLU A 134 13.83 -5.50 19.97
N ILE A 135 14.47 -5.83 18.85
CA ILE A 135 14.75 -4.90 17.75
C ILE A 135 13.50 -4.48 16.98
N ILE A 136 12.39 -5.24 17.04
CA ILE A 136 11.12 -4.85 16.44
C ILE A 136 10.40 -3.93 17.43
N GLY A 137 10.29 -2.66 17.11
CA GLY A 137 9.63 -1.65 17.95
C GLY A 137 8.14 -1.58 17.77
N GLU A 138 7.66 -1.79 16.54
CA GLU A 138 6.24 -1.74 16.20
C GLU A 138 5.94 -2.58 14.95
N VAL A 139 4.79 -3.25 14.96
CA VAL A 139 4.20 -3.88 13.77
C VAL A 139 2.88 -3.18 13.47
N ARG A 140 2.71 -2.67 12.26
CA ARG A 140 1.52 -1.95 11.83
C ARG A 140 1.17 -2.24 10.37
N GLY A 141 -0.11 -2.15 10.04
CA GLY A 141 -0.57 -2.37 8.68
C GLY A 141 -2.07 -2.58 8.56
N LYS A 142 -2.49 -2.88 7.34
CA LYS A 142 -3.88 -3.19 7.01
C LYS A 142 -3.90 -4.18 5.84
N GLY A 143 -4.61 -5.31 6.02
CA GLY A 143 -4.58 -6.39 5.03
C GLY A 143 -3.15 -6.84 4.75
N LEU A 144 -2.80 -6.98 3.49
CA LEU A 144 -1.46 -7.38 3.05
C LEU A 144 -0.54 -6.17 2.74
N PHE A 145 -0.65 -5.10 3.51
CA PHE A 145 0.26 -3.97 3.48
C PHE A 145 0.74 -3.67 4.90
N VAL A 146 1.85 -4.30 5.28
CA VAL A 146 2.34 -4.35 6.66
C VAL A 146 3.78 -3.85 6.75
N GLY A 147 4.09 -3.15 7.83
CA GLY A 147 5.43 -2.69 8.19
C GLY A 147 5.85 -3.19 9.56
N ALA A 148 7.11 -3.62 9.69
CA ALA A 148 7.76 -3.88 10.95
C ALA A 148 8.89 -2.85 11.15
N GLU A 149 8.72 -1.95 12.10
CA GLU A 149 9.68 -0.89 12.40
C GLU A 149 10.77 -1.40 13.33
N LEU A 150 12.02 -1.18 12.95
CA LEU A 150 13.18 -1.64 13.70
C LEU A 150 13.76 -0.49 14.54
N VAL A 151 13.98 -0.76 15.82
CA VAL A 151 14.48 0.21 16.79
C VAL A 151 15.70 -0.34 17.53
N ALA A 152 16.61 0.54 17.90
CA ALA A 152 17.73 0.21 18.77
C ALA A 152 17.30 0.10 20.25
N ASP A 153 16.25 0.84 20.60
CA ASP A 153 15.66 0.80 21.94
C ASP A 153 14.17 1.14 21.86
N ARG A 154 13.32 0.28 22.40
CA ARG A 154 11.85 0.43 22.38
C ARG A 154 11.32 1.60 23.19
N LYS A 155 12.01 2.01 24.25
CA LYS A 155 11.55 3.09 25.13
C LYS A 155 11.81 4.46 24.52
N SER A 156 12.99 4.68 24.00
CA SER A 156 13.35 5.91 23.30
C SER A 156 12.81 5.97 21.88
N ARG A 157 12.46 4.81 21.29
CA ARG A 157 12.11 4.64 19.87
C ARG A 157 13.22 5.07 18.91
N GLU A 158 14.47 5.05 19.38
CA GLU A 158 15.62 5.36 18.54
C GLU A 158 15.69 4.33 17.40
N PRO A 159 15.69 4.75 16.13
CA PRO A 159 15.76 3.83 15.00
C PRO A 159 17.09 3.10 14.97
N VAL A 160 17.11 1.87 14.45
CA VAL A 160 18.37 1.21 14.10
C VAL A 160 19.07 1.95 12.96
N ASP A 161 20.40 1.73 12.82
CA ASP A 161 21.10 2.17 11.62
C ASP A 161 20.49 1.51 10.36
N GLU A 162 20.41 2.27 9.28
CA GLU A 162 19.79 1.79 8.01
C GLU A 162 20.50 0.55 7.44
N SER A 163 21.76 0.35 7.75
CA SER A 163 22.54 -0.83 7.35
C SER A 163 22.00 -2.12 8.00
N VAL A 164 21.44 -2.02 9.20
CA VAL A 164 20.81 -3.15 9.89
C VAL A 164 19.55 -3.63 9.13
N ALA A 165 18.66 -2.71 8.79
CA ALA A 165 17.48 -3.04 7.98
C ALA A 165 17.89 -3.59 6.60
N ALA A 166 18.92 -3.04 5.98
CA ALA A 166 19.45 -3.52 4.71
C ALA A 166 20.05 -4.94 4.83
N ALA A 167 20.74 -5.23 5.93
CA ALA A 167 21.32 -6.56 6.18
C ALA A 167 20.22 -7.62 6.35
N ILE A 168 19.15 -7.31 7.08
CA ILE A 168 17.99 -8.21 7.24
C ILE A 168 17.35 -8.52 5.88
N VAL A 169 17.07 -7.50 5.06
CA VAL A 169 16.51 -7.69 3.70
C VAL A 169 17.43 -8.56 2.84
N ALA A 170 18.76 -8.31 2.88
CA ALA A 170 19.72 -9.09 2.12
C ALA A 170 19.82 -10.54 2.60
N ASP A 171 19.63 -10.79 3.89
CA ASP A 171 19.65 -12.15 4.45
C ASP A 171 18.36 -12.92 4.10
N CYS A 172 17.20 -12.29 4.18
CA CYS A 172 15.94 -12.87 3.67
C CYS A 172 16.07 -13.27 2.18
N LEU A 173 16.70 -12.41 1.37
CA LEU A 173 16.90 -12.71 -0.06
C LEU A 173 17.80 -13.95 -0.27
N LYS A 174 18.83 -14.17 0.55
CA LYS A 174 19.66 -15.39 0.50
C LYS A 174 18.87 -16.65 0.83
N GLN A 175 17.83 -16.51 1.63
CA GLN A 175 16.90 -17.59 1.98
C GLN A 175 15.79 -17.78 0.94
N GLY A 176 15.81 -17.04 -0.18
CA GLY A 176 14.82 -17.11 -1.25
C GLY A 176 13.61 -16.17 -1.07
N VAL A 177 13.56 -15.40 0.01
CA VAL A 177 12.44 -14.51 0.32
C VAL A 177 12.81 -13.05 0.07
N MET A 178 12.12 -12.41 -0.87
CA MET A 178 12.32 -11.00 -1.19
C MET A 178 11.32 -10.12 -0.44
N ILE A 179 11.82 -9.35 0.52
CA ILE A 179 11.04 -8.32 1.23
C ILE A 179 11.57 -6.93 0.90
N GLY A 180 10.74 -5.91 1.18
CA GLY A 180 11.15 -4.51 1.03
C GLY A 180 11.57 -3.86 2.35
N ARG A 181 12.12 -2.65 2.24
CA ARG A 181 12.27 -1.73 3.36
C ARG A 181 12.02 -0.30 2.90
N THR A 182 11.75 0.59 3.83
CA THR A 182 11.75 2.04 3.55
C THR A 182 13.14 2.48 3.08
N ASN A 183 13.20 3.32 2.03
CA ASN A 183 14.43 3.80 1.44
C ASN A 183 14.30 5.22 0.86
N ARG A 184 13.17 5.89 1.10
CA ARG A 184 12.85 7.23 0.59
C ARG A 184 12.27 8.13 1.67
N SER A 185 12.51 7.79 2.94
CA SER A 185 12.16 8.60 4.09
C SER A 185 13.29 9.59 4.42
N LEU A 186 13.18 10.27 5.53
CA LEU A 186 14.26 11.09 6.06
C LEU A 186 15.48 10.21 6.38
N PRO A 187 16.71 10.71 6.21
CA PRO A 187 17.90 9.99 6.65
C PRO A 187 17.76 9.54 8.11
N ARG A 188 18.23 8.34 8.43
CA ARG A 188 18.09 7.62 9.71
C ARG A 188 16.73 7.02 10.01
N TYR A 189 15.67 7.27 9.20
CA TYR A 189 14.34 6.73 9.40
C TYR A 189 13.93 5.72 8.33
N ASN A 190 14.90 5.13 7.62
CA ASN A 190 14.65 4.04 6.67
C ASN A 190 14.82 2.67 7.34
N ASN A 191 14.19 2.49 8.49
CA ASN A 191 14.31 1.37 9.41
C ASN A 191 13.07 0.46 9.45
N THR A 192 12.13 0.60 8.51
CA THR A 192 10.92 -0.21 8.48
C THR A 192 11.00 -1.27 7.39
N LEU A 193 10.87 -2.54 7.75
CA LEU A 193 10.64 -3.64 6.80
C LEU A 193 9.24 -3.48 6.21
N CYS A 194 9.13 -3.58 4.88
CA CYS A 194 7.88 -3.41 4.15
C CYS A 194 7.45 -4.73 3.53
N LEU A 195 6.27 -5.21 3.90
CA LEU A 195 5.70 -6.47 3.46
C LEU A 195 4.43 -6.21 2.66
N SER A 196 4.41 -6.69 1.43
CA SER A 196 3.26 -6.57 0.53
C SER A 196 3.17 -7.80 -0.39
N PRO A 197 2.96 -9.00 0.18
CA PRO A 197 2.88 -10.23 -0.61
C PRO A 197 1.71 -10.19 -1.61
N ALA A 198 1.68 -11.13 -2.54
CA ALA A 198 0.60 -11.22 -3.53
C ALA A 198 -0.76 -11.41 -2.85
N LEU A 199 -1.85 -10.90 -3.44
CA LEU A 199 -3.19 -11.03 -2.86
C LEU A 199 -3.66 -12.49 -2.77
N ILE A 200 -3.04 -13.37 -3.54
CA ILE A 200 -3.31 -14.82 -3.58
C ILE A 200 -2.44 -15.62 -2.61
N CYS A 201 -1.62 -14.97 -1.77
CA CYS A 201 -0.73 -15.69 -0.85
C CYS A 201 -1.53 -16.58 0.11
N THR A 202 -0.89 -17.65 0.51
CA THR A 202 -1.40 -18.66 1.43
C THR A 202 -0.78 -18.51 2.82
N ARG A 203 -1.23 -19.31 3.80
CA ARG A 203 -0.58 -19.39 5.10
C ARG A 203 0.86 -19.86 5.00
N ASP A 204 1.13 -20.85 4.14
CA ASP A 204 2.46 -21.39 3.95
C ASP A 204 3.43 -20.32 3.40
N ASP A 205 2.97 -19.47 2.47
CA ASP A 205 3.76 -18.34 1.97
C ASP A 205 4.09 -17.34 3.08
N ILE A 206 3.13 -17.06 3.97
CA ILE A 206 3.35 -16.17 5.11
C ILE A 206 4.31 -16.79 6.12
N ASP A 207 4.19 -18.09 6.40
CA ASP A 207 5.10 -18.80 7.29
C ASP A 207 6.53 -18.81 6.75
N GLU A 208 6.71 -18.96 5.44
CA GLU A 208 8.01 -18.85 4.78
C GLU A 208 8.61 -17.44 4.94
N ILE A 209 7.81 -16.39 4.70
CA ILE A 209 8.22 -14.99 4.86
C ILE A 209 8.65 -14.72 6.30
N VAL A 210 7.81 -15.09 7.28
CA VAL A 210 8.06 -14.83 8.70
C VAL A 210 9.27 -15.61 9.21
N THR A 211 9.44 -16.87 8.77
CA THR A 211 10.60 -17.70 9.12
C THR A 211 11.91 -17.08 8.60
N ALA A 212 11.91 -16.59 7.36
CA ALA A 212 13.09 -15.92 6.81
C ALA A 212 13.45 -14.64 7.57
N ILE A 213 12.44 -13.87 8.00
CA ILE A 213 12.64 -12.68 8.83
C ILE A 213 13.19 -13.08 10.22
N ASP A 214 12.65 -14.12 10.85
CA ASP A 214 13.09 -14.61 12.16
C ASP A 214 14.58 -14.99 12.16
N VAL A 215 15.00 -15.76 11.17
CA VAL A 215 16.41 -16.14 10.98
C VAL A 215 17.29 -14.93 10.74
N ALA A 216 16.86 -14.01 9.88
CA ALA A 216 17.63 -12.79 9.57
C ALA A 216 17.80 -11.88 10.79
N LEU A 217 16.76 -11.76 11.63
CA LEU A 217 16.81 -11.01 12.89
C LEU A 217 17.79 -11.65 13.88
N GLY A 218 17.79 -12.99 14.01
CA GLY A 218 18.74 -13.73 14.85
C GLY A 218 20.19 -13.48 14.42
N ASN A 219 20.48 -13.54 13.11
CA ASN A 219 21.81 -13.32 12.55
C ASN A 219 22.35 -11.89 12.77
N VAL A 220 21.50 -10.90 12.92
CA VAL A 220 21.88 -9.52 13.22
C VAL A 220 22.13 -9.31 14.71
N ALA A 221 21.39 -10.01 15.58
CA ALA A 221 21.54 -9.91 17.03
C ALA A 221 22.88 -10.54 17.55
N GLU A 222 23.48 -11.45 16.78
CA GLU A 222 24.74 -12.12 17.12
C GLU A 222 26.02 -11.30 16.73
N LYS A 223 25.84 -10.16 16.05
CA LYS A 223 26.95 -9.30 15.58
C LYS A 223 27.07 -8.04 16.41
#